data_6e79964841f6dc406e9ae23a4264e279
#
_entry.id   6e79964841f6dc406e9ae23a4264e279
#
_cell.length_a   1.000
_cell.length_b   1.000
_cell.length_c   1.000
_cell.angle_alpha   90.00
_cell.angle_beta   90.00
_cell.angle_gamma   90.00
#
_symmetry.space_group_name_H-M   'P 1'
#
loop_
_entity.id
_entity.type
_entity.pdbx_description
1 polymer ?
#
loop_
_entity_poly.entity_id
_entity_poly.type
_entity_poly.pdbx_seq_one_letter_code
_entity_poly.pdbx_strand_id
1 'polypeptide(L)'
;MHSIGGIGRKHAGLTLFELLVVIAIIGIASTMIVVSFDLDDPAKDTKTEAKRLVNLIRLAIDESIITGSDMGLEFTLNGYRFLHHEYGTKNWQGLKTTGVLRTRTLPETMTFKLISADNTTSPSAHGDRAPHPWIVFLPSGEITPFRLAVIDRDGGKEHRIIGRWDGSVILETDEHPSFPTRASGRALIE
;
A
#
# COMPACT_ATOMS: atom_id res chain seq x y z
N MET A 1 21.73 27.95 -67.10
CA MET A 1 20.79 26.79 -66.92
C MET A 1 21.33 25.92 -65.79
N HIS A 2 20.77 26.07 -64.61
CA HIS A 2 21.21 25.32 -63.41
C HIS A 2 20.07 24.33 -63.08
N SER A 3 20.36 23.04 -63.21
CA SER A 3 19.43 21.96 -62.89
C SER A 3 19.57 21.62 -61.40
N ILE A 4 18.50 21.81 -60.64
CA ILE A 4 18.46 21.47 -59.21
C ILE A 4 17.98 20.00 -59.15
N GLY A 5 18.91 19.13 -58.75
CA GLY A 5 18.59 17.71 -58.48
C GLY A 5 17.72 17.54 -57.22
N GLY A 6 16.49 17.06 -57.40
CA GLY A 6 15.60 16.72 -56.28
C GLY A 6 16.11 15.50 -55.55
N ILE A 7 16.34 15.63 -54.24
CA ILE A 7 16.64 14.52 -53.33
C ILE A 7 15.36 13.78 -53.02
N GLY A 8 15.10 12.67 -53.72
CA GLY A 8 13.99 11.77 -53.45
C GLY A 8 14.15 11.12 -52.07
N ARG A 9 13.32 11.49 -51.11
CA ARG A 9 13.18 10.77 -49.84
C ARG A 9 12.58 9.39 -50.10
N LYS A 10 13.40 8.37 -49.90
CA LYS A 10 12.91 6.98 -49.93
C LYS A 10 12.07 6.78 -48.64
N HIS A 11 10.75 6.66 -48.79
CA HIS A 11 9.88 6.18 -47.77
C HIS A 11 10.10 4.68 -47.61
N ALA A 12 10.82 4.26 -46.60
CA ALA A 12 10.90 2.86 -46.23
C ALA A 12 9.55 2.50 -45.60
N GLY A 13 8.71 1.74 -46.33
CA GLY A 13 7.50 1.15 -45.78
C GLY A 13 7.87 0.02 -44.82
N LEU A 14 7.23 -0.03 -43.64
CA LEU A 14 7.33 -1.17 -42.71
C LEU A 14 6.86 -2.45 -43.45
N THR A 15 7.66 -3.49 -43.34
CA THR A 15 7.26 -4.80 -43.88
C THR A 15 6.30 -5.49 -42.92
N LEU A 16 5.39 -6.32 -43.47
CA LEU A 16 4.45 -7.13 -42.67
C LEU A 16 5.20 -8.02 -41.64
N PHE A 17 6.38 -8.51 -42.04
CA PHE A 17 7.25 -9.29 -41.16
C PHE A 17 7.78 -8.48 -39.98
N GLU A 18 8.17 -7.24 -40.19
CA GLU A 18 8.66 -6.35 -39.14
C GLU A 18 7.56 -6.03 -38.09
N LEU A 19 6.34 -5.78 -38.58
CA LEU A 19 5.18 -5.59 -37.71
C LEU A 19 4.90 -6.84 -36.85
N LEU A 20 4.99 -8.02 -37.43
CA LEU A 20 4.80 -9.29 -36.74
C LEU A 20 5.85 -9.50 -35.67
N VAL A 21 7.12 -9.20 -35.94
CA VAL A 21 8.22 -9.27 -34.93
C VAL A 21 7.99 -8.29 -33.80
N VAL A 22 7.59 -7.06 -34.09
CA VAL A 22 7.30 -6.04 -33.05
C VAL A 22 6.17 -6.48 -32.13
N ILE A 23 5.07 -6.99 -32.69
CA ILE A 23 3.95 -7.50 -31.86
C ILE A 23 4.38 -8.70 -31.02
N ALA A 24 5.21 -9.59 -31.55
CA ALA A 24 5.75 -10.73 -30.80
C ALA A 24 6.62 -10.26 -29.62
N ILE A 25 7.50 -9.28 -29.84
CA ILE A 25 8.35 -8.73 -28.77
C ILE A 25 7.50 -8.03 -27.70
N ILE A 26 6.51 -7.23 -28.10
CA ILE A 26 5.58 -6.57 -27.16
C ILE A 26 4.80 -7.63 -26.38
N GLY A 27 4.33 -8.69 -27.01
CA GLY A 27 3.63 -9.80 -26.37
C GLY A 27 4.49 -10.47 -25.29
N ILE A 28 5.75 -10.80 -25.62
CA ILE A 28 6.69 -11.41 -24.67
C ILE A 28 7.05 -10.43 -23.54
N ALA A 29 7.32 -9.17 -23.84
CA ALA A 29 7.61 -8.15 -22.83
C ALA A 29 6.44 -7.91 -21.88
N SER A 30 5.20 -7.93 -22.39
CA SER A 30 3.99 -7.75 -21.59
C SER A 30 3.75 -8.91 -20.61
N THR A 31 4.13 -10.13 -20.96
CA THR A 31 4.00 -11.29 -20.05
C THR A 31 4.98 -11.22 -18.90
N MET A 32 6.18 -10.67 -19.07
CA MET A 32 7.16 -10.51 -18.00
C MET A 32 6.71 -9.54 -16.90
N ILE A 33 5.93 -8.51 -17.26
CA ILE A 33 5.42 -7.54 -16.29
C ILE A 33 4.38 -8.16 -15.35
N VAL A 34 3.55 -9.07 -15.86
CA VAL A 34 2.49 -9.72 -15.07
C VAL A 34 3.06 -10.74 -14.07
N VAL A 35 4.15 -11.44 -14.43
CA VAL A 35 4.77 -12.47 -13.58
C VAL A 35 5.53 -11.86 -12.40
N SER A 36 6.02 -10.62 -12.52
CA SER A 36 6.80 -9.97 -11.45
C SER A 36 6.00 -9.63 -10.19
N PHE A 37 4.68 -9.68 -10.23
CA PHE A 37 3.84 -9.36 -9.06
C PHE A 37 3.48 -10.56 -8.17
N ASP A 38 3.76 -11.80 -8.57
CA ASP A 38 3.30 -12.99 -7.86
C ASP A 38 4.42 -13.96 -7.41
N LEU A 39 5.68 -13.63 -7.67
CA LEU A 39 6.82 -14.50 -7.30
C LEU A 39 7.48 -14.17 -5.96
N ASP A 40 6.86 -13.34 -5.14
CA ASP A 40 7.28 -13.19 -3.76
C ASP A 40 6.76 -14.38 -2.95
N ASP A 41 7.67 -15.25 -2.59
CA ASP A 41 7.49 -16.16 -1.45
C ASP A 41 7.16 -15.29 -0.23
N PRO A 42 5.89 -15.23 0.22
CA PRO A 42 5.46 -14.25 1.21
C PRO A 42 6.01 -14.54 2.61
N ALA A 43 6.82 -15.57 2.74
CA ALA A 43 7.08 -16.19 4.02
C ALA A 43 8.23 -15.56 4.82
N LYS A 44 9.00 -14.58 4.31
CA LYS A 44 10.32 -14.39 4.96
C LYS A 44 10.75 -12.97 5.30
N ASP A 45 10.07 -11.92 4.90
CA ASP A 45 10.57 -10.58 5.23
C ASP A 45 9.45 -9.62 5.66
N THR A 46 9.38 -9.37 6.97
CA THR A 46 8.50 -8.36 7.57
C THR A 46 8.70 -6.98 6.95
N LYS A 47 9.92 -6.68 6.47
CA LYS A 47 10.22 -5.42 5.78
C LYS A 47 9.50 -5.33 4.43
N THR A 48 9.45 -6.42 3.68
CA THR A 48 8.76 -6.48 2.39
C THR A 48 7.26 -6.30 2.58
N GLU A 49 6.67 -6.95 3.59
CA GLU A 49 5.25 -6.80 3.89
C GLU A 49 4.93 -5.38 4.39
N ALA A 50 5.78 -4.80 5.23
CA ALA A 50 5.63 -3.42 5.67
C ALA A 50 5.70 -2.43 4.50
N LYS A 51 6.64 -2.58 3.56
CA LYS A 51 6.71 -1.78 2.34
C LYS A 51 5.47 -1.95 1.46
N ARG A 52 5.02 -3.20 1.29
CA ARG A 52 3.80 -3.51 0.55
C ARG A 52 2.60 -2.81 1.15
N LEU A 53 2.42 -2.89 2.46
CA LEU A 53 1.31 -2.25 3.17
C LEU A 53 1.35 -0.72 3.05
N VAL A 54 2.52 -0.10 3.15
CA VAL A 54 2.68 1.36 2.90
C VAL A 54 2.18 1.73 1.50
N ASN A 55 2.57 0.97 0.47
CA ASN A 55 2.15 1.26 -0.90
C ASN A 55 0.64 1.03 -1.10
N LEU A 56 0.07 0.01 -0.47
CA LEU A 56 -1.37 -0.25 -0.52
C LEU A 56 -2.18 0.82 0.21
N ILE A 57 -1.68 1.33 1.34
CA ILE A 57 -2.32 2.45 2.05
C ILE A 57 -2.31 3.71 1.17
N ARG A 58 -1.19 4.04 0.54
CA ARG A 58 -1.11 5.18 -0.39
C ARG A 58 -2.10 5.03 -1.54
N LEU A 59 -2.17 3.84 -2.13
CA LEU A 59 -3.15 3.55 -3.18
C LEU A 59 -4.60 3.70 -2.68
N ALA A 60 -4.89 3.29 -1.45
CA ALA A 60 -6.23 3.46 -0.87
C ALA A 60 -6.58 4.93 -0.61
N ILE A 61 -5.60 5.75 -0.23
CA ILE A 61 -5.77 7.20 -0.12
C ILE A 61 -6.08 7.80 -1.49
N ASP A 62 -5.30 7.46 -2.52
CA ASP A 62 -5.52 7.93 -3.89
C ASP A 62 -6.90 7.51 -4.40
N GLU A 63 -7.31 6.26 -4.15
CA GLU A 63 -8.63 5.74 -4.53
C GLU A 63 -9.75 6.49 -3.81
N SER A 64 -9.59 6.82 -2.51
CA SER A 64 -10.60 7.61 -1.78
C SER A 64 -10.79 9.01 -2.36
N ILE A 65 -9.71 9.66 -2.78
CA ILE A 65 -9.73 10.98 -3.43
C ILE A 65 -10.41 10.89 -4.79
N ILE A 66 -10.06 9.88 -5.61
CA ILE A 66 -10.59 9.71 -6.96
C ILE A 66 -12.07 9.36 -6.94
N THR A 67 -12.49 8.49 -6.03
CA THR A 67 -13.89 8.04 -5.94
C THR A 67 -14.78 8.97 -5.14
N GLY A 68 -14.20 9.91 -4.38
CA GLY A 68 -14.94 10.79 -3.47
C GLY A 68 -15.62 10.04 -2.33
N SER A 69 -15.12 8.85 -1.97
CA SER A 69 -15.73 7.98 -0.94
C SER A 69 -14.73 7.63 0.14
N ASP A 70 -15.19 7.57 1.38
CA ASP A 70 -14.34 7.16 2.49
C ASP A 70 -13.89 5.73 2.29
N MET A 71 -12.61 5.49 2.52
CA MET A 71 -12.03 4.16 2.55
C MET A 71 -11.46 3.85 3.93
N GLY A 72 -11.27 2.59 4.23
CA GLY A 72 -10.76 2.16 5.51
C GLY A 72 -9.88 0.94 5.43
N LEU A 73 -9.04 0.77 6.44
CA LEU A 73 -8.22 -0.42 6.65
C LEU A 73 -8.67 -1.10 7.93
N GLU A 74 -9.05 -2.36 7.82
CA GLU A 74 -9.37 -3.23 8.94
C GLU A 74 -8.36 -4.36 9.04
N PHE A 75 -7.92 -4.62 10.26
CA PHE A 75 -7.09 -5.77 10.56
C PHE A 75 -7.96 -6.95 10.96
N THR A 76 -7.61 -8.12 10.48
CA THR A 76 -8.24 -9.40 10.83
C THR A 76 -7.27 -10.22 11.69
N LEU A 77 -7.70 -11.37 12.20
CA LEU A 77 -6.83 -12.28 12.98
C LEU A 77 -5.54 -12.62 12.26
N ASN A 78 -5.62 -12.84 10.94
CA ASN A 78 -4.52 -13.36 10.15
C ASN A 78 -4.14 -12.44 8.99
N GLY A 79 -4.50 -11.14 9.05
CA GLY A 79 -4.18 -10.25 7.94
C GLY A 79 -4.91 -8.91 7.97
N TYR A 80 -5.26 -8.41 6.81
CA TYR A 80 -5.95 -7.13 6.66
C TYR A 80 -6.82 -7.08 5.41
N ARG A 81 -7.79 -6.19 5.43
CA ARG A 81 -8.66 -5.90 4.28
C ARG A 81 -8.96 -4.42 4.19
N PHE A 82 -9.18 -3.96 2.96
CA PHE A 82 -9.65 -2.61 2.70
C PHE A 82 -11.17 -2.60 2.63
N LEU A 83 -11.74 -1.53 3.16
CA LEU A 83 -13.17 -1.29 3.22
C LEU A 83 -13.47 -0.01 2.45
N HIS A 84 -14.69 0.10 1.91
CA HIS A 84 -15.25 1.35 1.43
C HIS A 84 -16.54 1.66 2.19
N HIS A 85 -16.82 2.93 2.36
CA HIS A 85 -18.07 3.38 2.97
C HIS A 85 -19.14 3.49 1.87
N GLU A 86 -20.25 2.79 2.05
CA GLU A 86 -21.34 2.85 1.09
C GLU A 86 -22.11 4.15 1.26
N TYR A 87 -22.20 4.91 0.17
CA TYR A 87 -22.89 6.21 0.17
C TYR A 87 -24.37 6.04 0.53
N GLY A 88 -24.86 6.82 1.52
CA GLY A 88 -26.25 6.75 1.97
C GLY A 88 -26.53 5.69 3.03
N THR A 89 -25.59 4.84 3.36
CA THR A 89 -25.67 3.92 4.49
C THR A 89 -24.53 4.20 5.46
N LYS A 90 -24.69 3.85 6.73
CA LYS A 90 -23.57 3.94 7.70
C LYS A 90 -22.74 2.66 7.72
N ASN A 91 -22.76 1.90 6.63
CA ASN A 91 -22.17 0.58 6.59
C ASN A 91 -20.84 0.59 5.83
N TRP A 92 -19.86 -0.06 6.43
CA TRP A 92 -18.60 -0.37 5.80
C TRP A 92 -18.71 -1.71 5.06
N GLN A 93 -18.21 -1.77 3.84
CA GLN A 93 -18.19 -3.00 3.04
C GLN A 93 -16.78 -3.34 2.60
N GLY A 94 -16.44 -4.63 2.62
CA GLY A 94 -15.17 -5.10 2.08
C GLY A 94 -15.09 -4.84 0.58
N LEU A 95 -13.94 -4.37 0.11
CA LEU A 95 -13.67 -4.30 -1.33
C LEU A 95 -13.73 -5.71 -1.92
N LYS A 96 -14.38 -5.83 -3.09
CA LYS A 96 -14.46 -7.11 -3.82
C LYS A 96 -13.06 -7.66 -4.08
N THR A 97 -12.92 -8.95 -3.96
CA THR A 97 -11.67 -9.72 -3.89
C THR A 97 -10.77 -9.66 -5.14
N THR A 98 -11.18 -8.95 -6.19
CA THR A 98 -10.43 -8.83 -7.45
C THR A 98 -9.80 -7.44 -7.52
N GLY A 99 -8.47 -7.38 -7.37
CA GLY A 99 -7.75 -6.11 -7.51
C GLY A 99 -6.54 -6.01 -6.58
N VAL A 100 -5.87 -4.87 -6.62
CA VAL A 100 -4.66 -4.61 -5.83
C VAL A 100 -4.99 -4.50 -4.34
N LEU A 101 -6.14 -3.88 -4.00
CA LEU A 101 -6.62 -3.68 -2.61
C LEU A 101 -7.43 -4.88 -2.07
N ARG A 102 -7.15 -6.09 -2.55
CA ARG A 102 -7.80 -7.33 -2.07
C ARG A 102 -7.46 -7.62 -0.61
N THR A 103 -8.30 -8.41 0.05
CA THR A 103 -7.99 -8.99 1.36
C THR A 103 -6.70 -9.80 1.30
N ARG A 104 -5.85 -9.65 2.31
CA ARG A 104 -4.57 -10.35 2.41
C ARG A 104 -4.45 -11.08 3.73
N THR A 105 -3.89 -12.28 3.64
CA THR A 105 -3.53 -13.09 4.80
C THR A 105 -2.02 -12.98 5.01
N LEU A 106 -1.60 -12.78 6.25
CA LEU A 106 -0.21 -12.80 6.65
C LEU A 106 0.26 -14.24 6.90
N PRO A 107 1.55 -14.52 6.74
CA PRO A 107 2.16 -15.74 7.28
C PRO A 107 1.94 -15.84 8.80
N GLU A 108 1.83 -17.06 9.32
CA GLU A 108 1.63 -17.31 10.76
C GLU A 108 2.75 -16.73 11.64
N THR A 109 3.95 -16.61 11.07
CA THR A 109 5.11 -16.00 11.70
C THR A 109 5.00 -14.48 11.87
N MET A 110 4.03 -13.83 11.23
CA MET A 110 3.88 -12.38 11.27
C MET A 110 2.63 -11.96 12.03
N THR A 111 2.72 -10.78 12.64
CA THR A 111 1.57 -10.14 13.30
C THR A 111 1.64 -8.63 13.19
N PHE A 112 0.48 -7.99 13.37
CA PHE A 112 0.38 -6.54 13.50
C PHE A 112 0.23 -6.12 14.94
N LYS A 113 0.80 -4.96 15.27
CA LYS A 113 0.61 -4.28 16.52
C LYS A 113 0.32 -2.81 16.25
N LEU A 114 -0.88 -2.37 16.59
CA LEU A 114 -1.23 -0.96 16.51
C LEU A 114 -0.72 -0.26 17.77
N ILE A 115 0.07 0.77 17.58
CA ILE A 115 0.65 1.58 18.65
C ILE A 115 -0.13 2.89 18.65
N SER A 116 -1.11 3.03 19.54
CA SER A 116 -1.77 4.31 19.79
C SER A 116 -1.06 5.06 20.92
N ALA A 117 -1.27 6.38 21.01
CA ALA A 117 -0.63 7.20 22.04
C ALA A 117 -0.96 6.74 23.47
N ASP A 118 -2.14 6.13 23.67
CA ASP A 118 -2.65 5.73 24.99
C ASP A 118 -2.61 4.22 25.26
N ASN A 119 -2.51 3.38 24.24
CA ASN A 119 -2.48 1.93 24.43
C ASN A 119 -1.91 1.22 23.21
N THR A 120 -1.08 0.22 23.47
CA THR A 120 -0.65 -0.73 22.47
C THR A 120 -1.69 -1.83 22.38
N THR A 121 -2.45 -1.85 21.31
CA THR A 121 -3.47 -2.87 21.07
C THR A 121 -3.05 -3.75 19.89
N SER A 122 -3.03 -5.06 20.10
CA SER A 122 -3.00 -5.98 18.96
C SER A 122 -4.37 -5.91 18.29
N PRO A 123 -4.46 -5.69 16.98
CA PRO A 123 -5.72 -5.75 16.28
C PRO A 123 -6.33 -7.14 16.48
N SER A 124 -7.33 -7.23 17.33
CA SER A 124 -8.11 -8.46 17.48
C SER A 124 -9.24 -8.44 16.49
N ALA A 125 -9.45 -9.55 15.79
CA ALA A 125 -10.60 -9.68 14.94
C ALA A 125 -11.86 -9.44 15.79
N HIS A 126 -12.65 -8.50 15.35
CA HIS A 126 -13.99 -8.33 15.87
C HIS A 126 -14.85 -9.44 15.27
N GLY A 127 -14.80 -10.67 15.78
CA GLY A 127 -15.63 -11.79 15.40
C GLY A 127 -16.78 -11.49 14.41
N ASP A 128 -17.98 -11.96 14.57
CA ASP A 128 -19.15 -11.71 13.69
C ASP A 128 -19.71 -10.26 13.70
N ARG A 129 -18.91 -9.27 14.10
CA ARG A 129 -19.32 -7.86 14.05
C ARG A 129 -19.20 -7.31 12.62
N ALA A 130 -20.07 -6.33 12.31
CA ALA A 130 -20.01 -5.58 11.07
C ALA A 130 -18.58 -5.03 10.82
N PRO A 131 -18.11 -4.98 9.55
CA PRO A 131 -16.81 -4.45 9.19
C PRO A 131 -16.60 -3.07 9.81
N HIS A 132 -15.47 -2.86 10.47
CA HIS A 132 -15.13 -1.59 11.12
C HIS A 132 -13.67 -1.25 10.87
N PRO A 133 -13.37 -0.13 10.18
CA PRO A 133 -11.99 0.27 9.92
C PRO A 133 -11.30 0.73 11.20
N TRP A 134 -10.02 0.36 11.32
CA TRP A 134 -9.11 0.91 12.33
C TRP A 134 -8.47 2.22 11.88
N ILE A 135 -8.31 2.37 10.56
CA ILE A 135 -7.74 3.54 9.93
C ILE A 135 -8.71 3.96 8.83
N VAL A 136 -9.09 5.23 8.81
CA VAL A 136 -9.99 5.81 7.80
C VAL A 136 -9.17 6.74 6.91
N PHE A 137 -9.45 6.69 5.62
CA PHE A 137 -8.92 7.54 4.57
C PHE A 137 -10.05 8.38 4.00
N LEU A 138 -9.92 9.69 4.06
CA LEU A 138 -10.95 10.63 3.61
C LEU A 138 -10.69 11.12 2.19
N PRO A 139 -11.73 11.48 1.43
CA PRO A 139 -11.59 12.07 0.10
C PRO A 139 -10.79 13.38 0.07
N SER A 140 -10.63 14.05 1.21
CA SER A 140 -9.75 15.21 1.36
C SER A 140 -8.26 14.87 1.33
N GLY A 141 -7.90 13.56 1.36
CA GLY A 141 -6.55 13.08 1.51
C GLY A 141 -6.08 12.94 2.97
N GLU A 142 -6.90 13.38 3.92
CA GLU A 142 -6.63 13.20 5.34
C GLU A 142 -6.84 11.75 5.78
N ILE A 143 -6.08 11.33 6.78
CA ILE A 143 -6.20 9.98 7.34
C ILE A 143 -6.26 10.00 8.86
N THR A 144 -6.85 8.98 9.45
CA THR A 144 -6.69 8.72 10.89
C THR A 144 -5.21 8.51 11.19
N PRO A 145 -4.55 9.33 12.04
CA PRO A 145 -3.15 9.11 12.38
C PRO A 145 -2.94 7.78 13.09
N PHE A 146 -1.88 7.06 12.69
CA PHE A 146 -1.60 5.76 13.27
C PHE A 146 -0.10 5.48 13.34
N ARG A 147 0.25 4.54 14.22
CA ARG A 147 1.55 3.85 14.24
C ARG A 147 1.27 2.36 14.27
N LEU A 148 1.78 1.66 13.28
CA LEU A 148 1.57 0.24 13.10
C LEU A 148 2.91 -0.46 13.01
N ALA A 149 3.10 -1.51 13.78
CA ALA A 149 4.26 -2.38 13.66
C ALA A 149 3.88 -3.69 12.97
N VAL A 150 4.72 -4.11 12.02
CA VAL A 150 4.73 -5.45 11.45
C VAL A 150 5.83 -6.22 12.15
N ILE A 151 5.49 -7.28 12.85
CA ILE A 151 6.39 -7.99 13.75
C ILE A 151 6.54 -9.44 13.28
N ASP A 152 7.78 -9.91 13.22
CA ASP A 152 8.12 -11.32 13.09
C ASP A 152 8.09 -11.95 14.49
N ARG A 153 7.22 -12.92 14.69
CA ARG A 153 7.07 -13.63 15.99
C ARG A 153 8.28 -14.46 16.37
N ASP A 154 8.98 -14.99 15.35
CA ASP A 154 10.10 -15.90 15.55
C ASP A 154 11.43 -15.17 15.66
N GLY A 155 11.61 -14.10 14.89
CA GLY A 155 12.87 -13.35 14.80
C GLY A 155 12.92 -12.04 15.56
N GLY A 156 11.80 -11.61 16.15
CA GLY A 156 11.70 -10.34 16.89
C GLY A 156 11.94 -9.08 16.06
N LYS A 157 12.03 -9.20 14.73
CA LYS A 157 12.19 -8.06 13.83
C LYS A 157 10.88 -7.27 13.77
N GLU A 158 10.99 -5.96 13.96
CA GLU A 158 9.87 -5.03 13.92
C GLU A 158 10.11 -3.95 12.87
N HIS A 159 9.11 -3.71 12.04
CA HIS A 159 9.10 -2.61 11.08
C HIS A 159 7.89 -1.74 11.33
N ARG A 160 8.11 -0.45 11.58
CA ARG A 160 7.06 0.50 11.96
C ARG A 160 6.60 1.33 10.76
N ILE A 161 5.30 1.47 10.64
CA ILE A 161 4.64 2.32 9.66
C ILE A 161 3.96 3.45 10.41
N ILE A 162 4.23 4.68 9.99
CA ILE A 162 3.63 5.88 10.59
C ILE A 162 2.78 6.55 9.54
N GLY A 163 1.50 6.71 9.85
CA GLY A 163 0.56 7.54 9.10
C GLY A 163 0.27 8.83 9.84
N ARG A 164 0.34 9.96 9.15
CA ARG A 164 0.02 11.28 9.68
C ARG A 164 -1.30 11.77 9.12
N TRP A 165 -1.94 12.68 9.82
CA TRP A 165 -3.23 13.25 9.45
C TRP A 165 -3.24 13.87 8.04
N ASP A 166 -2.10 14.36 7.54
CA ASP A 166 -1.92 14.95 6.21
C ASP A 166 -1.85 13.92 5.06
N GLY A 167 -2.12 12.65 5.32
CA GLY A 167 -2.04 11.58 4.33
C GLY A 167 -0.64 11.03 4.12
N SER A 168 0.39 11.60 4.75
CA SER A 168 1.74 11.08 4.61
C SER A 168 1.90 9.74 5.34
N VAL A 169 2.43 8.73 4.64
CA VAL A 169 2.68 7.39 5.18
C VAL A 169 4.13 7.02 4.93
N ILE A 170 4.85 6.73 5.99
CA ILE A 170 6.28 6.38 5.94
C ILE A 170 6.55 5.06 6.66
N LEU A 171 7.55 4.33 6.17
CA LEU A 171 8.17 3.23 6.88
C LEU A 171 9.31 3.80 7.72
N GLU A 172 9.23 3.63 9.05
CA GLU A 172 10.32 4.00 9.94
C GLU A 172 11.46 3.00 9.73
N THR A 173 12.62 3.51 9.30
CA THR A 173 13.85 2.73 9.18
C THR A 173 14.67 2.99 10.43
N ASP A 174 15.33 1.98 10.96
CA ASP A 174 16.16 2.06 12.19
C ASP A 174 17.26 3.13 12.14
N GLU A 175 17.43 3.83 11.02
CA GLU A 175 18.41 4.90 10.82
C GLU A 175 17.94 6.31 11.23
N HIS A 176 16.68 6.48 11.69
CA HIS A 176 16.23 7.80 12.16
C HIS A 176 16.03 7.78 13.68
N PRO A 177 16.77 8.62 14.41
CA PRO A 177 16.64 8.68 15.86
C PRO A 177 15.20 9.07 16.24
N SER A 178 14.65 8.29 17.14
CA SER A 178 13.41 8.53 17.87
C SER A 178 13.18 10.01 18.16
N PHE A 179 11.97 10.48 17.91
CA PHE A 179 11.51 11.75 18.45
C PHE A 179 11.76 11.78 19.98
N PRO A 180 12.26 12.89 20.54
CA PRO A 180 12.50 12.98 21.96
C PRO A 180 11.19 12.74 22.69
N THR A 181 11.17 11.68 23.47
CA THR A 181 10.15 11.47 24.50
C THR A 181 10.15 12.71 25.36
N ARG A 182 9.03 13.42 25.42
CA ARG A 182 8.84 14.56 26.30
C ARG A 182 9.21 14.12 27.73
N ALA A 183 10.38 14.53 28.18
CA ALA A 183 10.84 14.27 29.53
C ALA A 183 9.76 14.76 30.48
N SER A 184 9.25 13.85 31.29
CA SER A 184 8.42 14.14 32.44
C SER A 184 9.18 15.11 33.34
N GLY A 185 8.83 16.38 33.23
CA GLY A 185 9.33 17.41 34.14
C GLY A 185 8.81 17.15 35.54
N ARG A 186 9.59 16.43 36.32
CA ARG A 186 9.40 16.37 37.74
C ARG A 186 9.93 17.69 38.33
N ALA A 187 9.04 18.62 38.57
CA ALA A 187 9.33 19.81 39.32
C ALA A 187 9.72 19.38 40.76
N LEU A 188 10.97 19.60 41.12
CA LEU A 188 11.40 19.65 42.50
C LEU A 188 10.90 20.98 43.06
N ILE A 189 9.98 20.90 44.00
CA ILE A 189 9.66 22.01 44.95
C ILE A 189 10.58 21.82 46.13
N GLU A 190 11.44 22.75 46.34
CA GLU A 190 11.95 23.19 47.65
C GLU A 190 11.45 24.59 47.93
#